data_ed44f3bdbf14a8d5d835eb738fc9f635
#
_entry.id   ed44f3bdbf14a8d5d835eb738fc9f635
#
_cell.length_a   1.000
_cell.length_b   1.000
_cell.length_c   1.000
_cell.angle_alpha   90.00
_cell.angle_beta   90.00
_cell.angle_gamma   90.00
#
_symmetry.space_group_name_H-M   'P 1'
#
loop_
_entity.id
_entity.type
_entity.pdbx_description
1 polymer ?
#
loop_
_entity_poly.entity_id
_entity_poly.type
_entity_poly.pdbx_seq_one_letter_code
_entity_poly.pdbx_strand_id
1 'polypeptide(L)'
;MQGKTVDITTVIDSAKFVGLPLRVAILTFFIMLVDGFDLQTMSFVAPVLIKEWGVDRSLLTPVLTASMIGMALGSFTLGWLGDVIGRKKSYVVCIVFLFVGSLLSAYCTNLTNLFIFRFITGIGLGGVTPLAATLISEWTPKKQRGLAVTSVVVAVPLGGMVGAAVAQWIIPAYGWRTIFLIGAALPFVFFALAWFLMPESPKFLAQRPARHPFLAKELNRLLGEQRFDGTETFYVEEPPAPPGNWIATLLSKQYRATTLLLWMAFSFNTLALYSFVNFLPTVLTAAGLPLEASLQGSKLFNFGGFFGSIGGALLIGLYGSRIIGSSLALIGGISTLLIGMTVLAGAGSSTQMLLLIWVSGMALNGMQAFLYAVGAHSYPTFIRASGVGCAQAISRIGGVLSGGVAIIVYELGLAAGHFFYIVAGVIVVVVISFFSLRTHIFGSRQNGPGTPALAKAADSA
;
A
#
# COMPACT_ATOMS: atom_id res chain seq x y z
N MET A 1 -5.66 -48.12 2.57
CA MET A 1 -4.36 -47.44 2.77
C MET A 1 -4.67 -46.04 3.27
N GLN A 2 -4.37 -45.75 4.56
CA GLN A 2 -4.52 -44.40 5.07
C GLN A 2 -3.44 -43.55 4.39
N GLY A 3 -3.83 -42.63 3.50
CA GLY A 3 -2.92 -41.71 2.84
C GLY A 3 -2.18 -40.89 3.88
N LYS A 4 -0.88 -40.68 3.72
CA LYS A 4 -0.01 -39.91 4.57
C LYS A 4 -0.55 -38.46 4.61
N THR A 5 -0.93 -37.98 5.78
CA THR A 5 -1.34 -36.58 5.97
C THR A 5 -0.13 -35.68 6.13
N VAL A 6 -0.08 -34.55 5.43
CA VAL A 6 1.06 -33.62 5.39
C VAL A 6 0.57 -32.20 5.65
N ASP A 7 1.11 -31.57 6.70
CA ASP A 7 0.92 -30.14 6.91
C ASP A 7 1.84 -29.35 5.97
N ILE A 8 1.22 -28.56 5.07
CA ILE A 8 1.97 -27.76 4.09
C ILE A 8 2.75 -26.62 4.74
N THR A 9 2.35 -26.14 5.91
CA THR A 9 3.02 -25.05 6.60
C THR A 9 4.42 -25.49 7.05
N THR A 10 4.54 -26.68 7.60
CA THR A 10 5.84 -27.25 7.99
C THR A 10 6.75 -27.50 6.80
N VAL A 11 6.20 -27.94 5.67
CA VAL A 11 6.95 -28.15 4.43
C VAL A 11 7.52 -26.83 3.91
N ILE A 12 6.69 -25.78 3.83
CA ILE A 12 7.11 -24.46 3.36
C ILE A 12 8.14 -23.84 4.31
N ASP A 13 7.94 -23.95 5.63
CA ASP A 13 8.83 -23.38 6.62
C ASP A 13 10.21 -24.08 6.67
N SER A 14 10.31 -25.33 6.19
CA SER A 14 11.56 -26.08 6.02
C SER A 14 12.33 -25.72 4.74
N ALA A 15 11.67 -25.10 3.77
CA ALA A 15 12.25 -24.79 2.48
C ALA A 15 13.26 -23.62 2.56
N LYS A 16 14.17 -23.57 1.57
CA LYS A 16 15.07 -22.43 1.39
C LYS A 16 14.37 -21.32 0.61
N PHE A 17 14.69 -20.06 0.93
CA PHE A 17 14.17 -18.89 0.19
C PHE A 17 14.93 -18.70 -1.13
N VAL A 18 14.85 -19.71 -1.99
CA VAL A 18 15.44 -19.73 -3.35
C VAL A 18 14.45 -20.40 -4.32
N GLY A 19 14.69 -20.30 -5.61
CA GLY A 19 13.83 -20.93 -6.62
C GLY A 19 12.41 -20.40 -6.63
N LEU A 20 11.42 -21.21 -6.24
CA LEU A 20 10.00 -20.85 -6.30
C LEU A 20 9.61 -19.69 -5.40
N PRO A 21 9.97 -19.64 -4.08
CA PRO A 21 9.67 -18.50 -3.22
C PRO A 21 10.29 -17.19 -3.71
N LEU A 22 11.54 -17.24 -4.13
CA LEU A 22 12.23 -16.04 -4.65
C LEU A 22 11.58 -15.56 -5.96
N ARG A 23 11.15 -16.46 -6.83
CA ARG A 23 10.42 -16.13 -8.07
C ARG A 23 9.10 -15.42 -7.75
N VAL A 24 8.32 -15.94 -6.82
CA VAL A 24 7.07 -15.31 -6.37
C VAL A 24 7.37 -13.90 -5.80
N ALA A 25 8.41 -13.77 -4.97
CA ALA A 25 8.81 -12.50 -4.39
C ALA A 25 9.21 -11.46 -5.46
N ILE A 26 10.00 -11.87 -6.45
CA ILE A 26 10.42 -10.98 -7.56
C ILE A 26 9.20 -10.56 -8.40
N LEU A 27 8.34 -11.50 -8.79
CA LEU A 27 7.16 -11.18 -9.60
C LEU A 27 6.21 -10.25 -8.86
N THR A 28 5.89 -10.53 -7.60
CA THR A 28 5.03 -9.68 -6.79
C THR A 28 5.65 -8.30 -6.58
N PHE A 29 6.95 -8.21 -6.33
CA PHE A 29 7.65 -6.94 -6.18
C PHE A 29 7.52 -6.06 -7.42
N PHE A 30 7.81 -6.60 -8.61
CA PHE A 30 7.71 -5.82 -9.85
C PHE A 30 6.27 -5.44 -10.22
N ILE A 31 5.30 -6.30 -9.96
CA ILE A 31 3.89 -5.97 -10.18
C ILE A 31 3.45 -4.85 -9.21
N MET A 32 3.91 -4.87 -7.95
CA MET A 32 3.66 -3.79 -7.00
C MET A 32 4.39 -2.49 -7.36
N LEU A 33 5.53 -2.57 -8.02
CA LEU A 33 6.20 -1.40 -8.59
C LEU A 33 5.36 -0.78 -9.71
N VAL A 34 4.79 -1.60 -10.60
CA VAL A 34 3.85 -1.14 -11.65
C VAL A 34 2.56 -0.57 -11.04
N ASP A 35 2.05 -1.18 -9.96
CA ASP A 35 0.93 -0.66 -9.18
C ASP A 35 1.19 0.76 -8.68
N GLY A 36 2.37 0.99 -8.08
CA GLY A 36 2.80 2.31 -7.61
C GLY A 36 3.01 3.34 -8.74
N PHE A 37 3.48 2.90 -9.90
CA PHE A 37 3.60 3.71 -11.10
C PHE A 37 2.21 4.18 -11.56
N ASP A 38 1.28 3.25 -11.79
CA ASP A 38 -0.04 3.56 -12.35
C ASP A 38 -0.90 4.39 -11.37
N LEU A 39 -0.80 4.11 -10.08
CA LEU A 39 -1.50 4.84 -9.01
C LEU A 39 -1.26 6.35 -9.11
N GLN A 40 -0.05 6.78 -9.45
CA GLN A 40 0.34 8.18 -9.52
C GLN A 40 0.31 8.78 -10.93
N THR A 41 0.13 7.97 -11.96
CA THR A 41 0.14 8.42 -13.36
C THR A 41 -0.83 9.59 -13.59
N MET A 42 -2.04 9.52 -13.03
CA MET A 42 -3.02 10.60 -13.15
C MET A 42 -2.55 11.91 -12.50
N SER A 43 -1.85 11.82 -11.37
CA SER A 43 -1.27 12.98 -10.67
C SER A 43 -0.23 13.71 -11.54
N PHE A 44 0.60 12.97 -12.29
CA PHE A 44 1.62 13.53 -13.17
C PHE A 44 1.02 14.20 -14.40
N VAL A 45 -0.09 13.67 -14.91
CA VAL A 45 -0.77 14.13 -16.12
C VAL A 45 -1.71 15.31 -15.83
N ALA A 46 -2.27 15.41 -14.64
CA ALA A 46 -3.27 16.40 -14.27
C ALA A 46 -2.90 17.86 -14.60
N PRO A 47 -1.67 18.36 -14.30
CA PRO A 47 -1.30 19.74 -14.66
C PRO A 47 -1.33 20.01 -16.16
N VAL A 48 -1.02 19.02 -16.98
CA VAL A 48 -1.01 19.14 -18.45
C VAL A 48 -2.43 19.13 -19.00
N LEU A 49 -3.31 18.26 -18.45
CA LEU A 49 -4.72 18.21 -18.84
C LEU A 49 -5.46 19.51 -18.53
N ILE A 50 -5.21 20.11 -17.36
CA ILE A 50 -5.79 21.41 -17.00
C ILE A 50 -5.45 22.44 -18.07
N LYS A 51 -4.21 22.47 -18.53
CA LYS A 51 -3.75 23.42 -19.55
C LYS A 51 -4.27 23.07 -20.95
N GLU A 52 -4.24 21.78 -21.35
CA GLU A 52 -4.59 21.34 -22.71
C GLU A 52 -6.11 21.38 -22.94
N TRP A 53 -6.89 20.96 -21.94
CA TRP A 53 -8.37 20.90 -22.06
C TRP A 53 -9.07 22.16 -21.54
N GLY A 54 -8.33 23.11 -20.94
CA GLY A 54 -8.89 24.35 -20.41
C GLY A 54 -9.92 24.14 -19.29
N VAL A 55 -9.75 23.07 -18.51
CA VAL A 55 -10.71 22.69 -17.47
C VAL A 55 -10.28 23.24 -16.11
N ASP A 56 -11.27 23.55 -15.26
CA ASP A 56 -10.99 23.96 -13.89
C ASP A 56 -10.40 22.82 -13.06
N ARG A 57 -9.52 23.18 -12.14
CA ARG A 57 -8.85 22.23 -11.23
C ARG A 57 -9.83 21.43 -10.38
N SER A 58 -10.93 22.07 -9.95
CA SER A 58 -11.98 21.43 -9.17
C SER A 58 -12.65 20.29 -9.94
N LEU A 59 -12.90 20.47 -11.24
CA LEU A 59 -13.50 19.46 -12.11
C LEU A 59 -12.60 18.23 -12.34
N LEU A 60 -11.27 18.38 -12.19
CA LEU A 60 -10.33 17.27 -12.32
C LEU A 60 -10.20 16.44 -11.02
N THR A 61 -10.58 17.00 -9.89
CA THR A 61 -10.47 16.33 -8.59
C THR A 61 -11.22 14.99 -8.52
N PRO A 62 -12.46 14.84 -9.00
CA PRO A 62 -13.13 13.54 -9.07
C PRO A 62 -12.32 12.50 -9.88
N VAL A 63 -11.67 12.91 -10.97
CA VAL A 63 -10.87 12.02 -11.81
C VAL A 63 -9.61 11.55 -11.06
N LEU A 64 -8.95 12.44 -10.32
CA LEU A 64 -7.80 12.12 -9.48
C LEU A 64 -8.13 11.12 -8.36
N THR A 65 -9.36 11.18 -7.84
CA THR A 65 -9.83 10.28 -6.78
C THR A 65 -10.57 9.04 -7.29
N ALA A 66 -10.91 8.98 -8.59
CA ALA A 66 -11.64 7.87 -9.19
C ALA A 66 -10.99 6.50 -8.92
N SER A 67 -9.65 6.43 -9.05
CA SER A 67 -8.90 5.22 -8.75
C SER A 67 -9.02 4.81 -7.28
N MET A 68 -9.13 5.76 -6.33
CA MET A 68 -9.32 5.45 -4.92
C MET A 68 -10.68 4.80 -4.64
N ILE A 69 -11.73 5.29 -5.29
CA ILE A 69 -13.07 4.71 -5.20
C ILE A 69 -13.05 3.29 -5.80
N GLY A 70 -12.43 3.14 -6.98
CA GLY A 70 -12.23 1.83 -7.60
C GLY A 70 -11.44 0.87 -6.70
N MET A 71 -10.36 1.34 -6.05
CA MET A 71 -9.55 0.55 -5.11
C MET A 71 -10.36 0.05 -3.91
N ALA A 72 -11.24 0.88 -3.36
CA ALA A 72 -12.10 0.46 -2.26
C ALA A 72 -13.01 -0.71 -2.68
N LEU A 73 -13.64 -0.63 -3.85
CA LEU A 73 -14.46 -1.70 -4.42
C LEU A 73 -13.62 -2.93 -4.78
N GLY A 74 -12.49 -2.74 -5.45
CA GLY A 74 -11.61 -3.81 -5.92
C GLY A 74 -10.99 -4.61 -4.79
N SER A 75 -10.57 -3.96 -3.70
CA SER A 75 -10.00 -4.66 -2.54
C SER A 75 -10.98 -5.62 -1.89
N PHE A 76 -12.27 -5.26 -1.86
CA PHE A 76 -13.32 -6.12 -1.34
C PHE A 76 -13.70 -7.23 -2.33
N THR A 77 -13.99 -6.88 -3.58
CA THR A 77 -14.51 -7.83 -4.59
C THR A 77 -13.45 -8.80 -5.09
N LEU A 78 -12.26 -8.30 -5.48
CA LEU A 78 -11.18 -9.12 -6.03
C LEU A 78 -10.41 -9.87 -4.93
N GLY A 79 -10.37 -9.33 -3.70
CA GLY A 79 -9.88 -10.06 -2.54
C GLY A 79 -10.74 -11.30 -2.26
N TRP A 80 -12.06 -11.14 -2.17
CA TRP A 80 -13.01 -12.25 -2.03
C TRP A 80 -12.93 -13.23 -3.21
N LEU A 81 -12.82 -12.73 -4.44
CA LEU A 81 -12.68 -13.56 -5.63
C LEU A 81 -11.46 -14.48 -5.54
N GLY A 82 -10.36 -14.03 -4.90
CA GLY A 82 -9.17 -14.83 -4.65
C GLY A 82 -9.44 -16.08 -3.81
N ASP A 83 -10.39 -16.03 -2.89
CA ASP A 83 -10.79 -17.20 -2.09
C ASP A 83 -11.66 -18.17 -2.89
N VAL A 84 -12.42 -17.69 -3.87
CA VAL A 84 -13.36 -18.48 -4.68
C VAL A 84 -12.65 -19.17 -5.85
N ILE A 85 -11.94 -18.41 -6.69
CA ILE A 85 -11.35 -18.93 -7.96
C ILE A 85 -9.85 -19.23 -7.87
N GLY A 86 -9.20 -18.83 -6.77
CA GLY A 86 -7.75 -18.95 -6.52
C GLY A 86 -7.02 -17.62 -6.59
N ARG A 87 -5.94 -17.52 -5.81
CA ARG A 87 -5.18 -16.26 -5.65
C ARG A 87 -4.51 -15.84 -6.95
N LYS A 88 -3.89 -16.80 -7.67
CA LYS A 88 -3.24 -16.55 -8.96
C LYS A 88 -4.23 -15.99 -9.99
N LYS A 89 -5.38 -16.65 -10.16
CA LYS A 89 -6.38 -16.23 -11.15
C LYS A 89 -6.94 -14.84 -10.84
N SER A 90 -7.29 -14.59 -9.59
CA SER A 90 -7.78 -13.28 -9.16
C SER A 90 -6.72 -12.19 -9.34
N TYR A 91 -5.45 -12.50 -9.06
CA TYR A 91 -4.33 -11.59 -9.29
C TYR A 91 -4.15 -11.22 -10.76
N VAL A 92 -4.27 -12.22 -11.65
CA VAL A 92 -4.26 -12.01 -13.10
C VAL A 92 -5.43 -11.13 -13.55
N VAL A 93 -6.63 -11.34 -13.01
CA VAL A 93 -7.80 -10.46 -13.27
C VAL A 93 -7.49 -9.02 -12.86
N CYS A 94 -6.86 -8.79 -11.71
CA CYS A 94 -6.44 -7.44 -11.30
C CYS A 94 -5.53 -6.79 -12.35
N ILE A 95 -4.54 -7.53 -12.85
CA ILE A 95 -3.59 -7.02 -13.86
C ILE A 95 -4.33 -6.68 -15.18
N VAL A 96 -5.35 -7.46 -15.57
CA VAL A 96 -6.18 -7.14 -16.74
C VAL A 96 -6.93 -5.82 -16.54
N PHE A 97 -7.51 -5.57 -15.36
CA PHE A 97 -8.15 -4.28 -15.05
C PHE A 97 -7.16 -3.11 -15.16
N LEU A 98 -5.93 -3.28 -14.67
CA LEU A 98 -4.86 -2.29 -14.80
C LEU A 98 -4.54 -2.02 -16.27
N PHE A 99 -4.30 -3.06 -17.04
CA PHE A 99 -3.99 -2.96 -18.47
C PHE A 99 -5.08 -2.23 -19.25
N VAL A 100 -6.33 -2.72 -19.14
CA VAL A 100 -7.47 -2.19 -19.90
C VAL A 100 -7.75 -0.74 -19.48
N GLY A 101 -7.80 -0.45 -18.17
CA GLY A 101 -8.08 0.89 -17.68
C GLY A 101 -7.02 1.92 -18.07
N SER A 102 -5.73 1.56 -18.02
CA SER A 102 -4.64 2.45 -18.45
C SER A 102 -4.62 2.61 -19.97
N LEU A 103 -4.84 1.55 -20.73
CA LEU A 103 -4.93 1.61 -22.19
C LEU A 103 -6.07 2.55 -22.65
N LEU A 104 -7.27 2.37 -22.10
CA LEU A 104 -8.42 3.22 -22.42
C LEU A 104 -8.20 4.68 -22.01
N SER A 105 -7.50 4.91 -20.88
CA SER A 105 -7.15 6.27 -20.44
C SER A 105 -6.24 7.00 -21.44
N ALA A 106 -5.37 6.30 -22.16
CA ALA A 106 -4.52 6.90 -23.19
C ALA A 106 -5.32 7.48 -24.38
N TYR A 107 -6.49 6.92 -24.64
CA TYR A 107 -7.35 7.33 -25.77
C TYR A 107 -8.55 8.17 -25.35
N CYS A 108 -8.63 8.58 -24.07
CA CYS A 108 -9.76 9.38 -23.61
C CYS A 108 -9.74 10.81 -24.23
N THR A 109 -10.94 11.35 -24.43
CA THR A 109 -11.17 12.68 -25.03
C THR A 109 -11.93 13.64 -24.12
N ASN A 110 -12.43 13.16 -22.98
CA ASN A 110 -13.18 13.95 -22.02
C ASN A 110 -13.02 13.44 -20.59
N LEU A 111 -13.38 14.27 -19.60
CA LEU A 111 -13.22 13.97 -18.18
C LEU A 111 -14.08 12.78 -17.72
N THR A 112 -15.28 12.61 -18.27
CA THR A 112 -16.18 11.52 -17.89
C THR A 112 -15.59 10.17 -18.26
N ASN A 113 -15.07 10.02 -19.48
CA ASN A 113 -14.41 8.79 -19.91
C ASN A 113 -13.15 8.53 -19.08
N LEU A 114 -12.36 9.58 -18.82
CA LEU A 114 -11.17 9.45 -18.01
C LEU A 114 -11.50 9.02 -16.58
N PHE A 115 -12.57 9.55 -15.97
CA PHE A 115 -13.06 9.12 -14.67
C PHE A 115 -13.41 7.61 -14.66
N ILE A 116 -14.20 7.17 -15.66
CA ILE A 116 -14.62 5.76 -15.76
C ILE A 116 -13.39 4.85 -15.92
N PHE A 117 -12.45 5.22 -16.79
CA PHE A 117 -11.28 4.40 -17.04
C PHE A 117 -10.33 4.37 -15.83
N ARG A 118 -10.16 5.48 -15.11
CA ARG A 118 -9.43 5.52 -13.84
C ARG A 118 -10.11 4.72 -12.73
N PHE A 119 -11.43 4.72 -12.68
CA PHE A 119 -12.21 3.88 -11.78
C PHE A 119 -11.97 2.38 -12.07
N ILE A 120 -12.00 1.99 -13.35
CA ILE A 120 -11.69 0.61 -13.79
C ILE A 120 -10.26 0.21 -13.38
N THR A 121 -9.27 1.08 -13.64
CA THR A 121 -7.90 0.87 -13.20
C THR A 121 -7.83 0.68 -11.67
N GLY A 122 -8.56 1.52 -10.93
CA GLY A 122 -8.66 1.46 -9.48
C GLY A 122 -9.17 0.12 -8.95
N ILE A 123 -10.16 -0.50 -9.61
CA ILE A 123 -10.63 -1.85 -9.23
C ILE A 123 -9.45 -2.84 -9.24
N GLY A 124 -8.63 -2.82 -10.30
CA GLY A 124 -7.43 -3.65 -10.38
C GLY A 124 -6.44 -3.38 -9.26
N LEU A 125 -6.05 -2.09 -9.05
CA LEU A 125 -5.14 -1.65 -7.98
C LEU A 125 -5.61 -2.12 -6.59
N GLY A 126 -6.93 -2.09 -6.33
CA GLY A 126 -7.50 -2.50 -5.06
C GLY A 126 -7.25 -3.96 -4.71
N GLY A 127 -7.29 -4.86 -5.70
CA GLY A 127 -7.08 -6.28 -5.50
C GLY A 127 -5.62 -6.72 -5.51
N VAL A 128 -4.74 -5.99 -6.22
CA VAL A 128 -3.32 -6.38 -6.39
C VAL A 128 -2.61 -6.47 -5.05
N THR A 129 -2.69 -5.45 -4.20
CA THR A 129 -1.96 -5.38 -2.93
C THR A 129 -2.28 -6.53 -1.97
N PRO A 130 -3.55 -6.82 -1.61
CA PRO A 130 -3.87 -7.91 -0.68
C PRO A 130 -3.53 -9.30 -1.28
N LEU A 131 -3.76 -9.50 -2.58
CA LEU A 131 -3.43 -10.77 -3.24
C LEU A 131 -1.92 -11.00 -3.34
N ALA A 132 -1.13 -9.96 -3.62
CA ALA A 132 0.33 -10.02 -3.60
C ALA A 132 0.87 -10.39 -2.21
N ALA A 133 0.40 -9.70 -1.17
CA ALA A 133 0.80 -9.96 0.21
C ALA A 133 0.44 -11.40 0.64
N THR A 134 -0.72 -11.89 0.24
CA THR A 134 -1.16 -13.26 0.51
C THR A 134 -0.28 -14.27 -0.21
N LEU A 135 -0.11 -14.16 -1.53
CA LEU A 135 0.70 -15.09 -2.32
C LEU A 135 2.14 -15.17 -1.82
N ILE A 136 2.78 -14.01 -1.59
CA ILE A 136 4.16 -13.99 -1.10
C ILE A 136 4.29 -14.58 0.30
N SER A 137 3.33 -14.32 1.19
CA SER A 137 3.36 -14.83 2.56
C SER A 137 3.16 -16.35 2.61
N GLU A 138 2.35 -16.91 1.71
CA GLU A 138 2.03 -18.33 1.65
C GLU A 138 3.15 -19.18 1.01
N TRP A 139 3.97 -18.62 0.13
CA TRP A 139 5.13 -19.29 -0.47
C TRP A 139 6.45 -19.02 0.24
N THR A 140 6.47 -18.11 1.22
CA THR A 140 7.71 -17.72 1.89
C THR A 140 7.84 -18.40 3.25
N PRO A 141 8.99 -19.03 3.55
CA PRO A 141 9.29 -19.60 4.87
C PRO A 141 9.15 -18.55 5.98
N LYS A 142 8.69 -18.97 7.16
CA LYS A 142 8.38 -18.10 8.31
C LYS A 142 9.49 -17.09 8.63
N LYS A 143 10.77 -17.50 8.55
CA LYS A 143 11.93 -16.66 8.87
C LYS A 143 12.04 -15.43 7.93
N GLN A 144 11.71 -15.57 6.64
CA GLN A 144 11.84 -14.54 5.62
C GLN A 144 10.51 -13.85 5.28
N ARG A 145 9.37 -14.37 5.79
CA ARG A 145 8.02 -13.89 5.46
C ARG A 145 7.83 -12.40 5.73
N GLY A 146 8.33 -11.90 6.86
CA GLY A 146 8.27 -10.47 7.19
C GLY A 146 8.99 -9.61 6.15
N LEU A 147 10.23 -9.98 5.77
CA LEU A 147 11.01 -9.26 4.77
C LEU A 147 10.32 -9.30 3.39
N ALA A 148 9.81 -10.46 2.99
CA ALA A 148 9.14 -10.66 1.72
C ALA A 148 7.86 -9.80 1.62
N VAL A 149 7.03 -9.77 2.65
CA VAL A 149 5.82 -8.92 2.68
C VAL A 149 6.19 -7.43 2.72
N THR A 150 7.23 -7.04 3.46
CA THR A 150 7.71 -5.66 3.48
C THR A 150 8.16 -5.20 2.10
N SER A 151 8.79 -6.07 1.30
CA SER A 151 9.21 -5.73 -0.06
C SER A 151 8.04 -5.31 -0.97
N VAL A 152 6.87 -5.91 -0.79
CA VAL A 152 5.63 -5.53 -1.49
C VAL A 152 5.21 -4.09 -1.15
N VAL A 153 5.26 -3.72 0.12
CA VAL A 153 4.87 -2.37 0.58
C VAL A 153 5.85 -1.31 0.07
N VAL A 154 7.14 -1.63 0.09
CA VAL A 154 8.23 -0.73 -0.34
C VAL A 154 8.25 -0.54 -1.87
N ALA A 155 7.77 -1.50 -2.63
CA ALA A 155 7.70 -1.41 -4.10
C ALA A 155 6.78 -0.29 -4.60
N VAL A 156 5.71 0.04 -3.86
CA VAL A 156 4.73 1.07 -4.27
C VAL A 156 5.35 2.47 -4.37
N PRO A 157 5.99 3.03 -3.33
CA PRO A 157 6.66 4.32 -3.46
C PRO A 157 7.82 4.30 -4.46
N LEU A 158 8.53 3.17 -4.60
CA LEU A 158 9.56 3.02 -5.62
C LEU A 158 8.95 3.12 -7.04
N GLY A 159 7.79 2.49 -7.26
CA GLY A 159 7.02 2.62 -8.51
C GLY A 159 6.60 4.05 -8.80
N GLY A 160 6.11 4.78 -7.80
CA GLY A 160 5.79 6.20 -7.90
C GLY A 160 7.01 7.08 -8.23
N MET A 161 8.18 6.77 -7.64
CA MET A 161 9.43 7.45 -7.96
C MET A 161 9.85 7.23 -9.42
N VAL A 162 9.82 5.98 -9.88
CA VAL A 162 10.11 5.64 -11.28
C VAL A 162 9.11 6.30 -12.21
N GLY A 163 7.82 6.28 -11.84
CA GLY A 163 6.75 6.93 -12.61
C GLY A 163 6.96 8.43 -12.77
N ALA A 164 7.31 9.13 -11.68
CA ALA A 164 7.60 10.56 -11.74
C ALA A 164 8.84 10.87 -12.61
N ALA A 165 9.90 10.05 -12.51
CA ALA A 165 11.09 10.21 -13.35
C ALA A 165 10.79 9.98 -14.85
N VAL A 166 10.01 8.95 -15.17
CA VAL A 166 9.56 8.65 -16.53
C VAL A 166 8.64 9.79 -17.04
N ALA A 167 7.70 10.25 -16.23
CA ALA A 167 6.79 11.33 -16.58
C ALA A 167 7.52 12.64 -16.87
N GLN A 168 8.54 12.98 -16.07
CA GLN A 168 9.38 14.17 -16.23
C GLN A 168 10.05 14.22 -17.61
N TRP A 169 10.44 13.07 -18.15
CA TRP A 169 11.08 12.98 -19.47
C TRP A 169 10.07 12.77 -20.61
N ILE A 170 9.08 11.88 -20.43
CA ILE A 170 8.15 11.46 -21.49
C ILE A 170 7.09 12.53 -21.79
N ILE A 171 6.53 13.18 -20.77
CA ILE A 171 5.41 14.11 -20.98
C ILE A 171 5.82 15.31 -21.85
N PRO A 172 6.97 15.99 -21.64
CA PRO A 172 7.38 17.09 -22.49
C PRO A 172 7.72 16.67 -23.92
N ALA A 173 8.28 15.46 -24.13
CA ALA A 173 8.76 14.99 -25.41
C ALA A 173 7.68 14.34 -26.28
N TYR A 174 6.78 13.56 -25.66
CA TYR A 174 5.83 12.68 -26.36
C TYR A 174 4.37 12.88 -25.94
N GLY A 175 4.11 13.82 -25.04
CA GLY A 175 2.78 14.11 -24.53
C GLY A 175 2.30 13.14 -23.43
N TRP A 176 1.24 13.56 -22.74
CA TRP A 176 0.72 12.85 -21.55
C TRP A 176 0.10 11.48 -21.87
N ARG A 177 -0.41 11.27 -23.08
CA ARG A 177 -1.00 9.98 -23.49
C ARG A 177 0.01 8.85 -23.44
N THR A 178 1.26 9.15 -23.74
CA THR A 178 2.35 8.17 -23.76
C THR A 178 2.62 7.57 -22.40
N ILE A 179 2.44 8.34 -21.31
CA ILE A 179 2.63 7.78 -19.94
C ILE A 179 1.58 6.72 -19.61
N PHE A 180 0.33 6.88 -20.09
CA PHE A 180 -0.71 5.85 -19.94
C PHE A 180 -0.46 4.64 -20.83
N LEU A 181 0.12 4.81 -22.02
CA LEU A 181 0.53 3.68 -22.86
C LEU A 181 1.64 2.86 -22.20
N ILE A 182 2.62 3.52 -21.59
CA ILE A 182 3.64 2.83 -20.78
C ILE A 182 2.98 2.14 -19.58
N GLY A 183 2.05 2.84 -18.89
CA GLY A 183 1.24 2.29 -17.79
C GLY A 183 0.36 1.11 -18.19
N ALA A 184 0.03 0.94 -19.47
CA ALA A 184 -0.65 -0.23 -20.01
C ALA A 184 0.33 -1.33 -20.43
N ALA A 185 1.43 -0.98 -21.09
CA ALA A 185 2.42 -1.94 -21.57
C ALA A 185 3.06 -2.75 -20.43
N LEU A 186 3.37 -2.10 -19.31
CA LEU A 186 3.95 -2.77 -18.14
C LEU A 186 3.02 -3.86 -17.56
N PRO A 187 1.74 -3.58 -17.19
CA PRO A 187 0.82 -4.64 -16.77
C PRO A 187 0.65 -5.75 -17.80
N PHE A 188 0.63 -5.45 -19.11
CA PHE A 188 0.53 -6.48 -20.14
C PHE A 188 1.70 -7.48 -20.10
N VAL A 189 2.93 -6.97 -19.97
CA VAL A 189 4.12 -7.83 -19.82
C VAL A 189 4.01 -8.68 -18.54
N PHE A 190 3.64 -8.06 -17.43
CA PHE A 190 3.50 -8.78 -16.15
C PHE A 190 2.29 -9.72 -16.12
N PHE A 191 1.23 -9.47 -16.90
CA PHE A 191 0.16 -10.42 -17.13
C PHE A 191 0.71 -11.72 -17.71
N ALA A 192 1.49 -11.64 -18.78
CA ALA A 192 2.10 -12.83 -19.39
C ALA A 192 3.04 -13.54 -18.39
N LEU A 193 3.91 -12.82 -17.71
CA LEU A 193 4.82 -13.38 -16.72
C LEU A 193 4.08 -14.06 -15.56
N ALA A 194 3.04 -13.40 -15.00
CA ALA A 194 2.24 -13.97 -13.91
C ALA A 194 1.46 -15.20 -14.36
N TRP A 195 0.91 -15.19 -15.57
CA TRP A 195 0.18 -16.32 -16.12
C TRP A 195 1.03 -17.60 -16.20
N PHE A 196 2.25 -17.48 -16.71
CA PHE A 196 3.13 -18.62 -16.93
C PHE A 196 4.00 -18.98 -15.71
N LEU A 197 4.47 -18.01 -14.95
CA LEU A 197 5.50 -18.21 -13.94
C LEU A 197 4.99 -18.20 -12.49
N MET A 198 3.83 -17.59 -12.22
CA MET A 198 3.32 -17.52 -10.85
C MET A 198 2.57 -18.82 -10.49
N PRO A 199 2.91 -19.46 -9.36
CA PRO A 199 2.16 -20.60 -8.86
C PRO A 199 0.84 -20.19 -8.24
N GLU A 200 -0.10 -21.12 -8.12
CA GLU A 200 -1.31 -20.91 -7.31
C GLU A 200 -0.98 -21.03 -5.83
N SER A 201 -1.80 -20.42 -4.97
CA SER A 201 -1.67 -20.50 -3.52
C SER A 201 -1.64 -21.95 -3.01
N PRO A 202 -0.63 -22.31 -2.19
CA PRO A 202 -0.57 -23.65 -1.61
C PRO A 202 -1.74 -23.93 -0.66
N LYS A 203 -2.19 -22.91 0.08
CA LYS A 203 -3.36 -23.04 0.97
C LYS A 203 -4.65 -23.27 0.19
N PHE A 204 -4.83 -22.53 -0.91
CA PHE A 204 -5.98 -22.71 -1.79
C PHE A 204 -6.02 -24.11 -2.42
N LEU A 205 -4.86 -24.66 -2.78
CA LEU A 205 -4.74 -26.01 -3.34
C LEU A 205 -4.98 -27.09 -2.27
N ALA A 206 -4.47 -26.90 -1.06
CA ALA A 206 -4.65 -27.87 0.03
C ALA A 206 -6.12 -28.03 0.47
N GLN A 207 -6.91 -26.97 0.41
CA GLN A 207 -8.34 -27.01 0.71
C GLN A 207 -9.18 -27.77 -0.35
N ARG A 208 -8.56 -28.22 -1.47
CA ARG A 208 -9.24 -28.88 -2.59
C ARG A 208 -8.60 -30.22 -2.91
N PRO A 209 -9.15 -31.34 -2.39
CA PRO A 209 -8.54 -32.66 -2.57
C PRO A 209 -8.22 -33.03 -4.03
N ALA A 210 -9.10 -32.65 -4.98
CA ALA A 210 -8.88 -32.87 -6.40
C ALA A 210 -7.64 -32.15 -6.96
N ARG A 211 -7.05 -31.21 -6.22
CA ARG A 211 -5.84 -30.45 -6.61
C ARG A 211 -4.57 -30.90 -5.88
N HIS A 212 -4.65 -31.89 -4.98
CA HIS A 212 -3.49 -32.40 -4.25
C HIS A 212 -2.35 -32.89 -5.15
N PRO A 213 -2.58 -33.59 -6.28
CA PRO A 213 -1.50 -33.97 -7.18
C PRO A 213 -0.75 -32.78 -7.78
N PHE A 214 -1.47 -31.67 -8.05
CA PHE A 214 -0.83 -30.45 -8.52
C PHE A 214 -0.03 -29.77 -7.39
N LEU A 215 -0.56 -29.76 -6.16
CA LEU A 215 0.15 -29.23 -4.99
C LEU A 215 1.42 -30.02 -4.71
N ALA A 216 1.39 -31.36 -4.76
CA ALA A 216 2.56 -32.22 -4.63
C ALA A 216 3.69 -31.83 -5.61
N LYS A 217 3.34 -31.57 -6.86
CA LYS A 217 4.30 -31.13 -7.89
C LYS A 217 4.93 -29.78 -7.55
N GLU A 218 4.14 -28.81 -7.09
CA GLU A 218 4.67 -27.50 -6.70
C GLU A 218 5.51 -27.55 -5.41
N LEU A 219 5.14 -28.40 -4.45
CA LEU A 219 5.95 -28.63 -3.23
C LEU A 219 7.28 -29.37 -3.55
N ASN A 220 7.27 -30.32 -4.46
CA ASN A 220 8.51 -30.96 -4.95
C ASN A 220 9.42 -29.93 -5.65
N ARG A 221 8.84 -29.02 -6.44
CA ARG A 221 9.59 -27.93 -7.06
C ARG A 221 10.14 -26.94 -6.00
N LEU A 222 9.39 -26.70 -4.93
CA LEU A 222 9.82 -25.88 -3.81
C LEU A 222 11.03 -26.47 -3.08
N LEU A 223 10.98 -27.79 -2.82
CA LEU A 223 12.03 -28.51 -2.09
C LEU A 223 13.24 -28.84 -2.97
N GLY A 224 13.06 -28.90 -4.30
CA GLY A 224 14.08 -29.35 -5.25
C GLY A 224 14.29 -30.86 -5.26
N GLU A 225 13.34 -31.62 -4.67
CA GLU A 225 13.38 -33.10 -4.58
C GLU A 225 11.99 -33.69 -4.78
N GLN A 226 11.95 -34.95 -5.26
CA GLN A 226 10.70 -35.72 -5.44
C GLN A 226 10.31 -36.40 -4.11
N ARG A 227 9.62 -35.66 -3.26
CA ARG A 227 9.22 -36.11 -1.90
C ARG A 227 7.77 -36.60 -1.85
N PHE A 228 6.92 -36.07 -2.73
CA PHE A 228 5.48 -36.31 -2.76
C PHE A 228 5.10 -36.91 -4.14
N ASP A 229 4.23 -37.89 -4.11
CA ASP A 229 3.74 -38.57 -5.34
C ASP A 229 2.33 -38.13 -5.75
N GLY A 230 1.66 -37.36 -4.90
CA GLY A 230 0.30 -36.81 -5.11
C GLY A 230 -0.80 -37.71 -4.53
N THR A 231 -0.46 -38.76 -3.80
CA THR A 231 -1.43 -39.63 -3.09
C THR A 231 -1.66 -39.11 -1.65
N GLU A 232 -0.82 -38.18 -1.19
CA GLU A 232 -0.90 -37.61 0.13
C GLU A 232 -2.12 -36.69 0.28
N THR A 233 -2.67 -36.63 1.49
CA THR A 233 -3.66 -35.65 1.88
C THR A 233 -2.97 -34.46 2.49
N PHE A 234 -3.02 -33.31 1.80
CA PHE A 234 -2.46 -32.07 2.29
C PHE A 234 -3.48 -31.29 3.09
N TYR A 235 -3.04 -30.68 4.20
CA TYR A 235 -3.86 -29.81 5.04
C TYR A 235 -3.07 -28.61 5.52
N VAL A 236 -3.79 -27.61 6.02
CA VAL A 236 -3.24 -26.43 6.70
C VAL A 236 -3.76 -26.43 8.11
N GLU A 237 -2.88 -26.36 9.08
CA GLU A 237 -3.27 -26.11 10.45
C GLU A 237 -3.68 -24.64 10.58
N GLU A 238 -4.99 -24.39 10.50
CA GLU A 238 -5.52 -23.03 10.68
C GLU A 238 -5.77 -22.78 12.16
N PRO A 239 -5.38 -21.60 12.67
CA PRO A 239 -5.78 -21.21 14.02
C PRO A 239 -7.31 -21.23 14.11
N PRO A 240 -7.88 -21.63 15.24
CA PRO A 240 -9.32 -21.70 15.40
C PRO A 240 -9.97 -20.35 15.07
N ALA A 241 -11.07 -20.41 14.31
CA ALA A 241 -11.84 -19.21 13.98
C ALA A 241 -12.23 -18.46 15.26
N PRO A 242 -12.19 -17.12 15.29
CA PRO A 242 -12.55 -16.36 16.48
C PRO A 242 -13.97 -16.72 16.91
N PRO A 243 -14.20 -16.99 18.21
CA PRO A 243 -15.52 -17.29 18.69
C PRO A 243 -16.44 -16.07 18.53
N GLY A 244 -17.56 -16.24 17.85
CA GLY A 244 -18.58 -15.20 17.69
C GLY A 244 -18.31 -14.17 16.58
N ASN A 245 -18.99 -13.02 16.66
CA ASN A 245 -18.88 -11.94 15.68
C ASN A 245 -17.59 -11.14 15.92
N TRP A 246 -16.61 -11.26 15.02
CA TRP A 246 -15.31 -10.59 15.10
C TRP A 246 -15.43 -9.05 15.16
N ILE A 247 -16.46 -8.45 14.52
CA ILE A 247 -16.73 -7.00 14.61
C ILE A 247 -17.13 -6.62 16.04
N ALA A 248 -18.01 -7.39 16.66
CA ALA A 248 -18.43 -7.17 18.04
C ALA A 248 -17.23 -7.31 19.00
N THR A 249 -16.31 -8.24 18.73
CA THR A 249 -15.07 -8.40 19.52
C THR A 249 -14.16 -7.18 19.38
N LEU A 250 -13.94 -6.66 18.18
CA LEU A 250 -13.14 -5.44 17.94
C LEU A 250 -13.73 -4.20 18.62
N LEU A 251 -15.05 -4.10 18.70
CA LEU A 251 -15.78 -2.98 19.32
C LEU A 251 -16.15 -3.25 20.79
N SER A 252 -15.69 -4.36 21.36
CA SER A 252 -15.89 -4.67 22.77
C SER A 252 -15.21 -3.63 23.68
N LYS A 253 -15.61 -3.55 24.95
CA LYS A 253 -15.03 -2.64 25.95
C LYS A 253 -13.50 -2.74 26.05
N GLN A 254 -12.95 -3.94 25.81
CA GLN A 254 -11.52 -4.23 25.89
C GLN A 254 -10.73 -3.61 24.72
N TYR A 255 -11.25 -3.69 23.48
CA TYR A 255 -10.49 -3.33 22.27
C TYR A 255 -10.98 -2.04 21.59
N ARG A 256 -12.19 -1.56 21.88
CA ARG A 256 -12.82 -0.43 21.15
C ARG A 256 -11.96 0.84 21.08
N ALA A 257 -11.30 1.20 22.18
CA ALA A 257 -10.49 2.40 22.21
C ALA A 257 -9.28 2.27 21.27
N THR A 258 -8.56 1.15 21.35
CA THR A 258 -7.43 0.84 20.46
C THR A 258 -7.88 0.75 19.00
N THR A 259 -9.01 0.09 18.75
CA THR A 259 -9.58 -0.06 17.39
C THR A 259 -9.93 1.30 16.77
N LEU A 260 -10.66 2.14 17.48
CA LEU A 260 -11.06 3.46 16.98
C LEU A 260 -9.85 4.37 16.75
N LEU A 261 -8.88 4.38 17.67
CA LEU A 261 -7.66 5.17 17.53
C LEU A 261 -6.81 4.70 16.35
N LEU A 262 -6.70 3.38 16.13
CA LEU A 262 -6.03 2.84 14.93
C LEU A 262 -6.78 3.20 13.66
N TRP A 263 -8.10 3.08 13.62
CA TRP A 263 -8.90 3.49 12.47
C TRP A 263 -8.72 4.97 12.14
N MET A 264 -8.72 5.84 13.14
CA MET A 264 -8.42 7.27 12.97
C MET A 264 -7.00 7.46 12.44
N ALA A 265 -5.99 6.90 13.09
CA ALA A 265 -4.60 7.05 12.68
C ALA A 265 -4.37 6.58 11.24
N PHE A 266 -4.89 5.40 10.86
CA PHE A 266 -4.82 4.88 9.49
C PHE A 266 -5.53 5.79 8.49
N SER A 267 -6.77 6.22 8.79
CA SER A 267 -7.58 7.02 7.85
C SER A 267 -6.98 8.40 7.62
N PHE A 268 -6.59 9.10 8.67
CA PHE A 268 -6.03 10.45 8.55
C PHE A 268 -4.61 10.42 7.99
N ASN A 269 -3.78 9.41 8.31
CA ASN A 269 -2.49 9.26 7.66
C ASN A 269 -2.65 8.95 6.15
N THR A 270 -3.61 8.08 5.79
CA THR A 270 -3.91 7.77 4.39
C THR A 270 -4.45 8.99 3.65
N LEU A 271 -5.30 9.81 4.30
CA LEU A 271 -5.77 11.08 3.74
C LEU A 271 -4.59 12.02 3.45
N ALA A 272 -3.70 12.24 4.41
CA ALA A 272 -2.51 13.08 4.23
C ALA A 272 -1.59 12.53 3.13
N LEU A 273 -1.30 11.22 3.15
CA LEU A 273 -0.45 10.56 2.18
C LEU A 273 -0.99 10.71 0.76
N TYR A 274 -2.28 10.40 0.54
CA TYR A 274 -2.90 10.50 -0.79
C TYR A 274 -3.16 11.93 -1.24
N SER A 275 -3.26 12.90 -0.31
CA SER A 275 -3.23 14.32 -0.67
C SER A 275 -1.91 14.67 -1.38
N PHE A 276 -0.77 14.22 -0.89
CA PHE A 276 0.51 14.38 -1.60
C PHE A 276 0.56 13.56 -2.89
N VAL A 277 0.26 12.27 -2.82
CA VAL A 277 0.35 11.35 -3.95
C VAL A 277 -0.45 11.82 -5.15
N ASN A 278 -1.70 12.28 -4.93
CA ASN A 278 -2.61 12.65 -6.01
C ASN A 278 -2.48 14.10 -6.47
N PHE A 279 -2.14 15.02 -5.56
CA PHE A 279 -2.29 16.45 -5.83
C PHE A 279 -0.99 17.25 -5.83
N LEU A 280 0.14 16.69 -5.37
CA LEU A 280 1.40 17.44 -5.24
C LEU A 280 1.82 18.16 -6.55
N PRO A 281 1.89 17.50 -7.73
CA PRO A 281 2.25 18.22 -8.96
C PRO A 281 1.26 19.32 -9.33
N THR A 282 -0.05 19.07 -9.17
CA THR A 282 -1.10 20.04 -9.50
C THR A 282 -1.06 21.25 -8.57
N VAL A 283 -0.81 21.06 -7.28
CA VAL A 283 -0.71 22.15 -6.30
C VAL A 283 0.56 22.96 -6.54
N LEU A 284 1.69 22.32 -6.82
CA LEU A 284 2.94 23.02 -7.10
C LEU A 284 2.88 23.82 -8.41
N THR A 285 2.26 23.28 -9.46
CA THR A 285 2.04 24.03 -10.71
C THR A 285 1.02 25.17 -10.50
N ALA A 286 0.03 24.99 -9.64
CA ALA A 286 -0.89 26.07 -9.25
C ALA A 286 -0.17 27.20 -8.48
N ALA A 287 0.92 26.89 -7.79
CA ALA A 287 1.78 27.85 -7.12
C ALA A 287 2.78 28.55 -8.08
N GLY A 288 2.70 28.26 -9.38
CA GLY A 288 3.55 28.87 -10.40
C GLY A 288 4.87 28.11 -10.74
N LEU A 289 5.07 26.92 -10.15
CA LEU A 289 6.26 26.13 -10.48
C LEU A 289 6.14 25.49 -11.87
N PRO A 290 7.25 25.36 -12.60
CA PRO A 290 7.26 24.58 -13.84
C PRO A 290 6.93 23.12 -13.58
N LEU A 291 6.33 22.46 -14.59
CA LEU A 291 5.95 21.03 -14.51
C LEU A 291 7.13 20.14 -14.09
N GLU A 292 8.32 20.40 -14.63
CA GLU A 292 9.52 19.65 -14.32
C GLU A 292 9.86 19.68 -12.82
N ALA A 293 9.86 20.85 -12.19
CA ALA A 293 10.10 21.01 -10.76
C ALA A 293 9.00 20.34 -9.92
N SER A 294 7.75 20.39 -10.37
CA SER A 294 6.61 19.77 -9.69
C SER A 294 6.71 18.24 -9.72
N LEU A 295 7.12 17.65 -10.83
CA LEU A 295 7.38 16.21 -10.97
C LEU A 295 8.64 15.78 -10.19
N GLN A 296 9.67 16.64 -10.12
CA GLN A 296 10.83 16.43 -9.25
C GLN A 296 10.41 16.35 -7.77
N GLY A 297 9.46 17.18 -7.34
CA GLY A 297 8.86 17.10 -6.01
C GLY A 297 8.23 15.73 -5.74
N SER A 298 7.40 15.22 -6.68
CA SER A 298 6.80 13.90 -6.55
C SER A 298 7.83 12.77 -6.53
N LYS A 299 8.88 12.86 -7.35
CA LYS A 299 9.99 11.90 -7.34
C LYS A 299 10.66 11.86 -5.97
N LEU A 300 10.97 13.02 -5.38
CA LEU A 300 11.60 13.11 -4.07
C LEU A 300 10.68 12.67 -2.94
N PHE A 301 9.39 12.98 -3.00
CA PHE A 301 8.41 12.49 -2.04
C PHE A 301 8.40 10.96 -1.97
N ASN A 302 8.36 10.31 -3.12
CA ASN A 302 8.37 8.84 -3.21
C ASN A 302 9.72 8.25 -2.81
N PHE A 303 10.84 8.90 -3.17
CA PHE A 303 12.18 8.50 -2.73
C PHE A 303 12.31 8.56 -1.21
N GLY A 304 11.81 9.62 -0.58
CA GLY A 304 11.67 9.69 0.87
C GLY A 304 10.81 8.55 1.42
N GLY A 305 9.68 8.27 0.77
CA GLY A 305 8.76 7.20 1.14
C GLY A 305 9.40 5.81 1.15
N PHE A 306 10.26 5.52 0.18
CA PHE A 306 11.04 4.30 0.13
C PHE A 306 11.90 4.13 1.38
N PHE A 307 12.70 5.15 1.75
CA PHE A 307 13.54 5.11 2.95
C PHE A 307 12.72 5.11 4.23
N GLY A 308 11.63 5.87 4.28
CA GLY A 308 10.74 5.92 5.44
C GLY A 308 10.11 4.58 5.77
N SER A 309 9.66 3.85 4.75
CA SER A 309 9.04 2.53 4.92
C SER A 309 10.04 1.49 5.45
N ILE A 310 11.28 1.50 4.97
CA ILE A 310 12.33 0.61 5.45
C ILE A 310 12.82 1.04 6.84
N GLY A 311 13.16 2.32 6.99
CA GLY A 311 13.72 2.87 8.22
C GLY A 311 12.76 2.76 9.40
N GLY A 312 11.46 3.03 9.17
CA GLY A 312 10.43 2.88 10.19
C GLY A 312 10.38 1.48 10.79
N ALA A 313 10.40 0.45 9.93
CA ALA A 313 10.37 -0.94 10.36
C ALA A 313 11.62 -1.34 11.19
N LEU A 314 12.80 -0.87 10.79
CA LEU A 314 14.06 -1.16 11.51
C LEU A 314 14.13 -0.43 12.85
N LEU A 315 13.74 0.84 12.89
CA LEU A 315 13.85 1.69 14.08
C LEU A 315 12.87 1.29 15.20
N ILE A 316 11.70 0.72 14.86
CA ILE A 316 10.74 0.20 15.85
C ILE A 316 11.42 -0.83 16.75
N GLY A 317 12.19 -1.76 16.18
CA GLY A 317 12.88 -2.80 16.92
C GLY A 317 13.90 -2.25 17.93
N LEU A 318 14.49 -1.08 17.66
CA LEU A 318 15.52 -0.46 18.50
C LEU A 318 14.93 0.47 19.57
N TYR A 319 14.04 1.37 19.19
CA TYR A 319 13.56 2.48 20.02
C TYR A 319 12.09 2.35 20.47
N GLY A 320 11.40 1.32 19.97
CA GLY A 320 9.99 1.10 20.27
C GLY A 320 9.03 1.96 19.46
N SER A 321 7.76 1.54 19.48
CA SER A 321 6.75 2.16 18.62
C SER A 321 6.35 3.56 19.06
N ARG A 322 6.33 3.86 20.37
CA ARG A 322 5.89 5.16 20.87
C ARG A 322 6.78 6.30 20.40
N ILE A 323 8.10 6.13 20.48
CA ILE A 323 9.06 7.16 20.08
C ILE A 323 9.04 7.33 18.57
N ILE A 324 9.18 6.24 17.81
CA ILE A 324 9.30 6.31 16.35
C ILE A 324 8.03 6.84 15.70
N GLY A 325 6.85 6.34 16.12
CA GLY A 325 5.58 6.79 15.56
C GLY A 325 5.29 8.27 15.85
N SER A 326 5.56 8.72 17.08
CA SER A 326 5.41 10.15 17.44
C SER A 326 6.37 11.03 16.64
N SER A 327 7.63 10.61 16.48
CA SER A 327 8.62 11.34 15.69
C SER A 327 8.22 11.43 14.22
N LEU A 328 7.78 10.33 13.60
CA LEU A 328 7.34 10.34 12.21
C LEU A 328 6.13 11.27 12.01
N ALA A 329 5.13 11.19 12.88
CA ALA A 329 3.95 12.05 12.78
C ALA A 329 4.30 13.55 12.96
N LEU A 330 5.13 13.90 13.94
CA LEU A 330 5.57 15.27 14.16
C LEU A 330 6.44 15.79 13.02
N ILE A 331 7.42 15.03 12.55
CA ILE A 331 8.27 15.41 11.42
C ILE A 331 7.42 15.61 10.16
N GLY A 332 6.46 14.70 9.89
CA GLY A 332 5.52 14.82 8.77
C GLY A 332 4.67 16.08 8.85
N GLY A 333 4.13 16.41 10.03
CA GLY A 333 3.31 17.61 10.25
C GLY A 333 4.12 18.90 10.11
N ILE A 334 5.28 18.97 10.74
CA ILE A 334 6.16 20.17 10.70
C ILE A 334 6.68 20.38 9.26
N SER A 335 7.19 19.33 8.59
CA SER A 335 7.68 19.48 7.22
C SER A 335 6.58 19.91 6.25
N THR A 336 5.36 19.37 6.41
CA THR A 336 4.20 19.77 5.60
C THR A 336 3.81 21.22 5.84
N LEU A 337 3.80 21.68 7.08
CA LEU A 337 3.53 23.07 7.43
C LEU A 337 4.57 24.02 6.80
N LEU A 338 5.86 23.67 6.90
CA LEU A 338 6.95 24.45 6.31
C LEU A 338 6.88 24.50 4.78
N ILE A 339 6.45 23.41 4.09
CA ILE A 339 6.19 23.45 2.65
C ILE A 339 5.11 24.50 2.33
N GLY A 340 4.01 24.53 3.09
CA GLY A 340 2.97 25.54 2.91
C GLY A 340 3.50 26.97 3.05
N MET A 341 4.36 27.23 4.05
CA MET A 341 5.00 28.53 4.25
C MET A 341 5.92 28.92 3.09
N THR A 342 6.76 27.99 2.60
CA THR A 342 7.67 28.25 1.47
C THR A 342 6.93 28.53 0.17
N VAL A 343 5.82 27.82 -0.08
CA VAL A 343 4.96 28.03 -1.25
C VAL A 343 4.28 29.40 -1.18
N LEU A 344 3.75 29.81 -0.03
CA LEU A 344 3.12 31.14 0.15
C LEU A 344 4.13 32.29 0.07
N ALA A 345 5.37 32.06 0.49
CA ALA A 345 6.45 33.05 0.38
C ALA A 345 7.00 33.22 -1.05
N GLY A 346 6.48 32.46 -2.03
CA GLY A 346 6.97 32.53 -3.41
C GLY A 346 8.34 31.87 -3.64
N ALA A 347 8.88 31.16 -2.64
CA ALA A 347 10.18 30.49 -2.70
C ALA A 347 10.09 29.09 -3.32
N GLY A 348 9.17 28.89 -4.26
CA GLY A 348 8.70 27.58 -4.71
C GLY A 348 9.69 26.66 -5.41
N SER A 349 10.84 27.12 -5.89
CA SER A 349 11.86 26.26 -6.55
C SER A 349 13.10 26.02 -5.70
N SER A 350 13.04 26.37 -4.39
CA SER A 350 14.21 26.26 -3.53
C SER A 350 14.56 24.79 -3.20
N THR A 351 15.86 24.51 -3.11
CA THR A 351 16.37 23.21 -2.60
C THR A 351 15.76 22.86 -1.24
N GLN A 352 15.51 23.88 -0.41
CA GLN A 352 14.86 23.73 0.89
C GLN A 352 13.46 23.10 0.77
N MET A 353 12.62 23.58 -0.16
CA MET A 353 11.28 23.02 -0.38
C MET A 353 11.35 21.54 -0.85
N LEU A 354 12.24 21.24 -1.78
CA LEU A 354 12.45 19.88 -2.26
C LEU A 354 12.90 18.92 -1.15
N LEU A 355 13.77 19.39 -0.25
CA LEU A 355 14.20 18.64 0.93
C LEU A 355 13.03 18.40 1.90
N LEU A 356 12.19 19.41 2.16
CA LEU A 356 11.00 19.28 3.00
C LEU A 356 9.99 18.28 2.40
N ILE A 357 9.81 18.29 1.08
CA ILE A 357 8.98 17.31 0.38
C ILE A 357 9.53 15.88 0.57
N TRP A 358 10.84 15.70 0.43
CA TRP A 358 11.51 14.42 0.69
C TRP A 358 11.29 13.94 2.13
N VAL A 359 11.45 14.83 3.12
CA VAL A 359 11.22 14.54 4.55
C VAL A 359 9.75 14.18 4.80
N SER A 360 8.80 14.91 4.19
CA SER A 360 7.37 14.59 4.31
C SER A 360 7.05 13.22 3.73
N GLY A 361 7.65 12.88 2.58
CA GLY A 361 7.53 11.55 1.95
C GLY A 361 8.03 10.44 2.87
N MET A 362 9.21 10.63 3.47
CA MET A 362 9.79 9.70 4.44
C MET A 362 8.88 9.51 5.66
N ALA A 363 8.35 10.60 6.20
CA ALA A 363 7.51 10.56 7.40
C ALA A 363 6.15 9.91 7.16
N LEU A 364 5.42 10.29 6.11
CA LEU A 364 4.06 9.80 5.83
C LEU A 364 4.03 8.34 5.38
N ASN A 365 4.93 7.93 4.47
CA ASN A 365 5.03 6.53 4.06
C ASN A 365 5.62 5.66 5.18
N GLY A 366 6.61 6.17 5.92
CA GLY A 366 7.14 5.51 7.11
C GLY A 366 6.07 5.29 8.16
N MET A 367 5.21 6.29 8.41
CA MET A 367 4.07 6.17 9.32
C MET A 367 3.04 5.15 8.82
N GLN A 368 2.80 5.06 7.52
CA GLN A 368 1.90 4.06 6.94
C GLN A 368 2.40 2.63 7.21
N ALA A 369 3.66 2.35 6.92
CA ALA A 369 4.28 1.05 7.20
C ALA A 369 4.31 0.73 8.71
N PHE A 370 4.59 1.74 9.52
CA PHE A 370 4.60 1.67 10.97
C PHE A 370 3.23 1.30 11.57
N LEU A 371 2.15 1.90 11.08
CA LEU A 371 0.79 1.61 11.55
C LEU A 371 0.40 0.15 11.34
N TYR A 372 0.89 -0.50 10.27
CA TYR A 372 0.70 -1.95 10.07
C TYR A 372 1.35 -2.77 11.19
N ALA A 373 2.58 -2.42 11.58
CA ALA A 373 3.30 -3.12 12.64
C ALA A 373 2.62 -2.95 14.00
N VAL A 374 2.20 -1.73 14.34
CA VAL A 374 1.47 -1.44 15.59
C VAL A 374 0.11 -2.12 15.60
N GLY A 375 -0.63 -2.07 14.49
CA GLY A 375 -1.91 -2.76 14.35
C GLY A 375 -1.79 -4.27 14.58
N ALA A 376 -0.76 -4.90 13.99
CA ALA A 376 -0.50 -6.32 14.18
C ALA A 376 -0.14 -6.69 15.64
N HIS A 377 0.51 -5.76 16.37
CA HIS A 377 0.86 -5.97 17.78
C HIS A 377 -0.31 -5.71 18.73
N SER A 378 -1.22 -4.81 18.35
CA SER A 378 -2.32 -4.34 19.21
C SER A 378 -3.44 -5.37 19.41
N TYR A 379 -3.47 -6.43 18.61
CA TYR A 379 -4.51 -7.45 18.67
C TYR A 379 -3.95 -8.84 18.97
N PRO A 380 -4.66 -9.66 19.78
CA PRO A 380 -4.31 -11.06 19.95
C PRO A 380 -4.44 -11.82 18.63
N THR A 381 -3.77 -12.96 18.53
CA THR A 381 -3.60 -13.71 17.28
C THR A 381 -4.91 -14.04 16.57
N PHE A 382 -5.97 -14.36 17.32
CA PHE A 382 -7.25 -14.80 16.79
C PHE A 382 -8.08 -13.70 16.10
N ILE A 383 -7.86 -12.39 16.41
CA ILE A 383 -8.55 -11.26 15.77
C ILE A 383 -7.60 -10.31 15.03
N ARG A 384 -6.31 -10.58 15.04
CA ARG A 384 -5.25 -9.71 14.47
C ARG A 384 -5.48 -9.39 13.00
N ALA A 385 -5.72 -10.44 12.20
CA ALA A 385 -5.94 -10.26 10.76
C ALA A 385 -7.18 -9.40 10.49
N SER A 386 -8.28 -9.66 11.20
CA SER A 386 -9.53 -8.89 11.09
C SER A 386 -9.35 -7.44 11.55
N GLY A 387 -8.62 -7.22 12.65
CA GLY A 387 -8.38 -5.88 13.20
C GLY A 387 -7.55 -5.00 12.26
N VAL A 388 -6.44 -5.52 11.73
CA VAL A 388 -5.58 -4.79 10.78
C VAL A 388 -6.28 -4.63 9.44
N GLY A 389 -6.95 -5.67 8.94
CA GLY A 389 -7.69 -5.61 7.68
C GLY A 389 -8.83 -4.59 7.71
N CYS A 390 -9.56 -4.52 8.82
CA CYS A 390 -10.62 -3.54 9.01
C CYS A 390 -10.07 -2.10 9.06
N ALA A 391 -8.97 -1.87 9.79
CA ALA A 391 -8.30 -0.57 9.83
C ALA A 391 -7.83 -0.14 8.43
N GLN A 392 -7.30 -1.06 7.64
CA GLN A 392 -6.90 -0.81 6.26
C GLN A 392 -8.11 -0.50 5.35
N ALA A 393 -9.21 -1.24 5.49
CA ALA A 393 -10.42 -0.98 4.71
C ALA A 393 -11.00 0.41 5.00
N ILE A 394 -11.08 0.79 6.28
CA ILE A 394 -11.54 2.12 6.70
C ILE A 394 -10.57 3.22 6.22
N SER A 395 -9.27 2.96 6.19
CA SER A 395 -8.30 3.93 5.69
C SER A 395 -8.52 4.33 4.23
N ARG A 396 -9.15 3.48 3.41
CA ARG A 396 -9.52 3.82 2.02
C ARG A 396 -10.47 5.02 1.94
N ILE A 397 -11.32 5.20 2.96
CA ILE A 397 -12.19 6.39 3.09
C ILE A 397 -11.31 7.64 3.16
N GLY A 398 -10.23 7.61 3.96
CA GLY A 398 -9.26 8.71 4.01
C GLY A 398 -8.64 9.01 2.64
N GLY A 399 -8.29 7.96 1.88
CA GLY A 399 -7.77 8.10 0.51
C GLY A 399 -8.77 8.80 -0.44
N VAL A 400 -10.03 8.44 -0.40
CA VAL A 400 -11.11 9.08 -1.19
C VAL A 400 -11.28 10.53 -0.75
N LEU A 401 -11.30 10.80 0.56
CA LEU A 401 -11.46 12.15 1.12
C LEU A 401 -10.26 13.08 0.84
N SER A 402 -9.12 12.55 0.39
CA SER A 402 -7.96 13.37 0.00
C SER A 402 -8.29 14.41 -1.07
N GLY A 403 -9.24 14.09 -1.97
CA GLY A 403 -9.76 15.04 -2.95
C GLY A 403 -10.50 16.23 -2.34
N GLY A 404 -11.17 16.03 -1.22
CA GLY A 404 -11.85 17.10 -0.50
C GLY A 404 -10.92 18.24 -0.06
N VAL A 405 -9.67 17.93 0.28
CA VAL A 405 -8.67 18.95 0.62
C VAL A 405 -8.39 19.87 -0.58
N ALA A 406 -8.22 19.30 -1.77
CA ALA A 406 -7.98 20.07 -2.98
C ALA A 406 -9.22 20.89 -3.38
N ILE A 407 -10.41 20.30 -3.28
CA ILE A 407 -11.69 21.01 -3.56
C ILE A 407 -11.81 22.23 -2.65
N ILE A 408 -11.63 22.07 -1.34
CA ILE A 408 -11.72 23.19 -0.38
C ILE A 408 -10.80 24.34 -0.80
N VAL A 409 -9.57 24.04 -1.18
CA VAL A 409 -8.60 25.09 -1.58
C VAL A 409 -9.02 25.77 -2.89
N TYR A 410 -9.49 25.02 -3.86
CA TYR A 410 -9.83 25.56 -5.19
C TYR A 410 -11.16 26.31 -5.18
N GLU A 411 -12.21 25.77 -4.56
CA GLU A 411 -13.54 26.39 -4.49
C GLU A 411 -13.55 27.67 -3.63
N LEU A 412 -12.75 27.71 -2.55
CA LEU A 412 -12.61 28.92 -1.72
C LEU A 412 -11.62 29.94 -2.30
N GLY A 413 -11.01 29.66 -3.46
CA GLY A 413 -10.03 30.57 -4.07
C GLY A 413 -8.78 30.79 -3.21
N LEU A 414 -8.42 29.82 -2.36
CA LEU A 414 -7.26 29.96 -1.49
C LEU A 414 -5.96 29.75 -2.28
N ALA A 415 -4.90 30.43 -1.84
CA ALA A 415 -3.58 30.21 -2.43
C ALA A 415 -3.10 28.75 -2.23
N ALA A 416 -2.34 28.24 -3.19
CA ALA A 416 -1.89 26.84 -3.21
C ALA A 416 -1.20 26.35 -1.92
N GLY A 417 -0.51 27.23 -1.21
CA GLY A 417 0.13 26.90 0.07
C GLY A 417 -0.83 26.49 1.18
N HIS A 418 -2.09 26.94 1.15
CA HIS A 418 -3.10 26.55 2.14
C HIS A 418 -3.46 25.06 2.07
N PHE A 419 -3.26 24.41 0.92
CA PHE A 419 -3.37 22.98 0.79
C PHE A 419 -2.52 22.24 1.83
N PHE A 420 -1.25 22.65 1.97
CA PHE A 420 -0.34 22.03 2.92
C PHE A 420 -0.70 22.35 4.37
N TYR A 421 -1.30 23.52 4.66
CA TYR A 421 -1.79 23.83 6.00
C TYR A 421 -2.96 22.92 6.41
N ILE A 422 -3.90 22.66 5.49
CA ILE A 422 -5.00 21.73 5.77
C ILE A 422 -4.45 20.32 5.98
N VAL A 423 -3.51 19.87 5.14
CA VAL A 423 -2.88 18.54 5.31
C VAL A 423 -2.10 18.47 6.63
N ALA A 424 -1.39 19.52 7.02
CA ALA A 424 -0.70 19.56 8.32
C ALA A 424 -1.71 19.45 9.48
N GLY A 425 -2.86 20.10 9.40
CA GLY A 425 -3.97 19.96 10.36
C GLY A 425 -4.51 18.52 10.44
N VAL A 426 -4.62 17.84 9.29
CA VAL A 426 -4.97 16.41 9.21
C VAL A 426 -3.94 15.54 9.95
N ILE A 427 -2.64 15.83 9.79
CA ILE A 427 -1.57 15.08 10.47
C ILE A 427 -1.62 15.28 11.99
N VAL A 428 -2.08 16.43 12.49
CA VAL A 428 -2.29 16.64 13.94
C VAL A 428 -3.23 15.60 14.52
N VAL A 429 -4.29 15.20 13.78
CA VAL A 429 -5.20 14.14 14.22
C VAL A 429 -4.47 12.80 14.33
N VAL A 430 -3.53 12.51 13.40
CA VAL A 430 -2.68 11.30 13.47
C VAL A 430 -1.82 11.35 14.74
N VAL A 431 -1.19 12.48 15.02
CA VAL A 431 -0.39 12.69 16.24
C VAL A 431 -1.23 12.41 17.50
N ILE A 432 -2.40 13.05 17.61
CA ILE A 432 -3.29 12.88 18.77
C ILE A 432 -3.74 11.42 18.91
N SER A 433 -4.18 10.80 17.81
CA SER A 433 -4.64 9.42 17.81
C SER A 433 -3.53 8.46 18.27
N PHE A 434 -2.30 8.69 17.81
CA PHE A 434 -1.17 7.86 18.14
C PHE A 434 -0.70 8.04 19.59
N PHE A 435 -0.63 9.28 20.09
CA PHE A 435 -0.29 9.54 21.51
C PHE A 435 -1.33 8.96 22.48
N SER A 436 -2.59 8.87 22.06
CA SER A 436 -3.68 8.29 22.85
C SER A 436 -3.69 6.76 22.85
N LEU A 437 -2.95 6.12 21.94
CA LEU A 437 -2.80 4.66 21.92
C LEU A 437 -2.08 4.18 23.21
N ARG A 438 -2.64 3.14 23.83
CA ARG A 438 -2.06 2.53 25.05
C ARG A 438 -1.18 1.33 24.75
N THR A 439 -1.37 0.68 23.60
CA THR A 439 -0.61 -0.50 23.17
C THR A 439 0.58 -0.09 22.34
N HIS A 440 1.78 -0.32 22.85
CA HIS A 440 3.04 0.04 22.18
C HIS A 440 3.99 -1.15 22.14
N ILE A 441 4.82 -1.23 21.09
CA ILE A 441 5.93 -2.17 20.95
C ILE A 441 7.12 -1.56 21.70
N PHE A 442 7.73 -2.31 22.62
CA PHE A 442 8.93 -1.87 23.33
C PHE A 442 10.18 -2.18 22.50
N GLY A 443 11.08 -1.21 22.38
CA GLY A 443 12.34 -1.38 21.69
C GLY A 443 13.39 -2.13 22.56
N SER A 444 14.35 -2.79 21.92
CA SER A 444 15.41 -3.53 22.60
C SER A 444 16.27 -2.65 23.52
N ARG A 445 16.41 -1.35 23.21
CA ARG A 445 17.13 -0.37 24.06
C ARG A 445 16.32 0.08 25.29
N GLN A 446 15.02 -0.15 25.30
CA GLN A 446 14.15 0.15 26.45
C GLN A 446 14.11 -0.98 27.46
N ASN A 447 14.45 -2.21 27.04
CA ASN A 447 14.60 -3.39 27.89
C ASN A 447 16.04 -3.46 28.42
N GLY A 448 16.45 -2.53 29.29
CA GLY A 448 17.73 -2.62 30.00
C GLY A 448 17.80 -3.90 30.84
N PRO A 449 19.04 -4.40 31.18
CA PRO A 449 19.24 -5.63 31.96
C PRO A 449 18.74 -5.45 33.42
N GLY A 450 17.43 -5.39 33.63
CA GLY A 450 16.85 -5.18 34.95
C GLY A 450 15.32 -4.97 34.95
N THR A 451 14.68 -4.92 33.81
CA THR A 451 13.20 -4.77 33.76
C THR A 451 12.54 -6.15 33.85
N PRO A 452 11.74 -6.45 34.90
CA PRO A 452 11.08 -7.75 35.02
C PRO A 452 10.12 -7.97 33.84
N ALA A 453 10.13 -9.17 33.31
CA ALA A 453 9.27 -9.63 32.23
C ALA A 453 7.78 -9.58 32.63
N LEU A 454 7.17 -8.40 32.50
CA LEU A 454 5.69 -8.23 32.50
C LEU A 454 5.05 -8.78 31.20
N ALA A 455 5.87 -9.26 30.27
CA ALA A 455 5.41 -9.88 29.02
C ALA A 455 4.90 -11.32 29.17
N LYS A 456 5.10 -12.00 30.32
CA LYS A 456 4.65 -13.37 30.55
C LYS A 456 3.23 -13.48 31.14
N ALA A 457 2.63 -12.40 31.58
CA ALA A 457 1.28 -12.41 32.15
C ALA A 457 0.14 -12.27 31.14
N ALA A 458 0.44 -12.01 29.87
CA ALA A 458 -0.57 -11.94 28.80
C ALA A 458 -0.78 -13.27 28.05
N ASP A 459 0.10 -14.26 28.26
CA ASP A 459 -0.01 -15.59 27.62
C ASP A 459 -0.68 -16.63 28.53
N SER A 460 -1.14 -16.24 29.74
CA SER A 460 -1.76 -17.16 30.74
C SER A 460 -3.07 -16.66 31.32
N ALA A 461 -3.77 -15.73 30.65
CA ALA A 461 -5.12 -15.33 31.02
C ALA A 461 -6.10 -15.37 29.83
#